data_a296f20fb637a0787e10d9ddefc98580
#
_entry.id   a296f20fb637a0787e10d9ddefc98580
#
_cell.length_a   1.000
_cell.length_b   1.000
_cell.length_c   1.000
_cell.angle_alpha   90.00
_cell.angle_beta   90.00
_cell.angle_gamma   90.00
#
_symmetry.space_group_name_H-M   'P 1'
#
loop_
_entity.id
_entity.type
_entity.pdbx_description
1 polymer ?
#
loop_
_entity_poly.entity_id
_entity_poly.type
_entity_poly.pdbx_seq_one_letter_code
_entity_poly.pdbx_strand_id
1 'polypeptide(L)'
;ERGNSRFQISETVIQGFIGTPISGFLYALAIYLPFVVNSLGFLVAAVLAASIPVKFLQDIRSEESADKKPDFIAEMKFGINYLYNNKPLLRLVVTTASIGLCYSMATSTIILFILNELNLKPSLFGLALTIIGSGAILGGLLAPKLSSKFGRSSVMAFCIFMSSFLLLLEGFSPNIYVYIALATFGSFTISIWNILIMATYQSVIPGHLFGRIHGTRRTIVWGLMPFGSLLGGFLAKGGLRLPLLIGGTIATVIALLSLRFLLHGLNTATTEEAGEAG
;
A
#
# COMPACT_ATOMS: atom_id res chain seq x y z
N GLU A 1 14.73 12.11 -11.98
CA GLU A 1 13.92 12.35 -10.77
C GLU A 1 12.58 13.04 -11.06
N ARG A 2 12.54 14.14 -11.83
CA ARG A 2 11.30 14.85 -12.17
C ARG A 2 10.30 14.00 -12.99
N GLY A 3 10.79 13.09 -13.84
CA GLY A 3 9.95 12.17 -14.62
C GLY A 3 9.25 11.14 -13.75
N ASN A 4 9.97 10.57 -12.79
CA ASN A 4 9.48 9.50 -11.92
C ASN A 4 8.44 10.03 -10.90
N SER A 5 8.65 11.24 -10.38
CA SER A 5 7.67 11.88 -9.49
C SER A 5 6.36 12.24 -10.23
N ARG A 6 6.45 12.71 -11.47
CA ARG A 6 5.27 12.97 -12.32
C ARG A 6 4.50 11.69 -12.63
N PHE A 7 5.23 10.58 -12.90
CA PHE A 7 4.62 9.28 -13.15
C PHE A 7 3.87 8.77 -11.92
N GLN A 8 4.50 8.82 -10.72
CA GLN A 8 3.85 8.41 -9.47
C GLN A 8 2.64 9.27 -9.10
N ILE A 9 2.71 10.58 -9.31
CA ILE A 9 1.57 11.48 -9.10
C ILE A 9 0.44 11.11 -10.06
N SER A 10 0.75 10.91 -11.35
CA SER A 10 -0.25 10.50 -12.34
C SER A 10 -0.88 9.15 -12.00
N GLU A 11 -0.08 8.16 -11.59
CA GLU A 11 -0.58 6.84 -11.18
C GLU A 11 -1.54 6.96 -9.98
N THR A 12 -1.16 7.70 -8.95
CA THR A 12 -1.99 7.91 -7.76
C THR A 12 -3.29 8.66 -8.07
N VAL A 13 -3.21 9.71 -8.90
CA VAL A 13 -4.37 10.49 -9.32
C VAL A 13 -5.30 9.64 -10.20
N ILE A 14 -4.76 8.95 -11.18
CA ILE A 14 -5.57 8.16 -12.11
C ILE A 14 -6.20 6.96 -11.39
N GLN A 15 -5.44 6.20 -10.60
CA GLN A 15 -5.99 5.03 -9.91
C GLN A 15 -6.95 5.42 -8.78
N GLY A 16 -6.61 6.39 -7.95
CA GLY A 16 -7.39 6.76 -6.78
C GLY A 16 -8.58 7.67 -7.08
N PHE A 17 -8.42 8.62 -8.01
CA PHE A 17 -9.39 9.70 -8.19
C PHE A 17 -10.29 9.53 -9.42
N ILE A 18 -9.74 8.97 -10.49
CA ILE A 18 -10.43 8.88 -11.78
C ILE A 18 -10.92 7.45 -12.00
N GLY A 19 -10.07 6.46 -11.76
CA GLY A 19 -10.35 5.07 -12.08
C GLY A 19 -11.52 4.50 -11.27
N THR A 20 -11.56 4.75 -9.97
CA THR A 20 -12.61 4.19 -9.10
C THR A 20 -14.00 4.76 -9.40
N PRO A 21 -14.21 6.09 -9.50
CA PRO A 21 -15.51 6.66 -9.88
C PRO A 21 -15.96 6.25 -11.29
N ILE A 22 -15.04 6.28 -12.26
CA ILE A 22 -15.36 5.86 -13.65
C ILE A 22 -15.73 4.38 -13.68
N SER A 23 -14.98 3.53 -12.99
CA SER A 23 -15.29 2.09 -12.92
C SER A 23 -16.66 1.84 -12.30
N GLY A 24 -17.02 2.55 -11.23
CA GLY A 24 -18.34 2.48 -10.63
C GLY A 24 -19.47 2.93 -11.57
N PHE A 25 -19.27 4.03 -12.30
CA PHE A 25 -20.22 4.53 -13.29
C PHE A 25 -20.37 3.54 -14.47
N LEU A 26 -19.28 3.04 -15.02
CA LEU A 26 -19.30 2.04 -16.09
C LEU A 26 -19.99 0.75 -15.67
N TYR A 27 -19.75 0.30 -14.43
CA TYR A 27 -20.41 -0.87 -13.85
C TYR A 27 -21.93 -0.66 -13.72
N ALA A 28 -22.37 0.55 -13.38
CA ALA A 28 -23.78 0.90 -13.28
C ALA A 28 -24.47 0.90 -14.67
N LEU A 29 -23.73 1.20 -15.75
CA LEU A 29 -24.25 1.12 -17.12
C LEU A 29 -24.32 -0.33 -17.62
N ALA A 30 -23.25 -1.11 -17.43
CA ALA A 30 -23.24 -2.54 -17.72
C ALA A 30 -22.03 -3.21 -17.03
N ILE A 31 -22.25 -4.40 -16.45
CA ILE A 31 -21.28 -5.17 -15.66
C ILE A 31 -19.96 -5.41 -16.42
N TYR A 32 -20.03 -5.59 -17.74
CA TYR A 32 -18.84 -5.88 -18.56
C TYR A 32 -18.05 -4.65 -18.99
N LEU A 33 -18.62 -3.44 -18.92
CA LEU A 33 -17.98 -2.21 -19.41
C LEU A 33 -16.64 -1.89 -18.72
N PRO A 34 -16.48 -1.99 -17.39
CA PRO A 34 -15.19 -1.77 -16.75
C PRO A 34 -14.10 -2.70 -17.29
N PHE A 35 -14.43 -3.95 -17.56
CA PHE A 35 -13.49 -4.95 -18.11
C PHE A 35 -13.10 -4.64 -19.54
N VAL A 36 -14.04 -4.22 -20.39
CA VAL A 36 -13.78 -3.81 -21.78
C VAL A 36 -12.89 -2.58 -21.82
N VAL A 37 -13.20 -1.54 -21.05
CA VAL A 37 -12.40 -0.31 -20.99
C VAL A 37 -11.00 -0.59 -20.47
N ASN A 38 -10.87 -1.42 -19.44
CA ASN A 38 -9.56 -1.84 -18.91
C ASN A 38 -8.76 -2.62 -19.96
N SER A 39 -9.38 -3.55 -20.68
CA SER A 39 -8.74 -4.33 -21.76
C SER A 39 -8.26 -3.45 -22.90
N LEU A 40 -9.07 -2.46 -23.31
CA LEU A 40 -8.67 -1.47 -24.30
C LEU A 40 -7.47 -0.63 -23.81
N GLY A 41 -7.46 -0.24 -22.52
CA GLY A 41 -6.34 0.46 -21.93
C GLY A 41 -5.04 -0.35 -21.99
N PHE A 42 -5.09 -1.66 -21.70
CA PHE A 42 -3.93 -2.54 -21.84
C PHE A 42 -3.50 -2.72 -23.31
N LEU A 43 -4.46 -2.79 -24.23
CA LEU A 43 -4.14 -2.87 -25.66
C LEU A 43 -3.40 -1.61 -26.13
N VAL A 44 -3.88 -0.43 -25.77
CA VAL A 44 -3.21 0.84 -26.08
C VAL A 44 -1.81 0.88 -25.45
N ALA A 45 -1.67 0.47 -24.19
CA ALA A 45 -0.37 0.40 -23.53
C ALA A 45 0.60 -0.57 -24.24
N ALA A 46 0.11 -1.73 -24.69
CA ALA A 46 0.90 -2.70 -25.45
C ALA A 46 1.37 -2.14 -26.79
N VAL A 47 0.48 -1.45 -27.53
CA VAL A 47 0.82 -0.80 -28.80
C VAL A 47 1.86 0.31 -28.60
N LEU A 48 1.68 1.14 -27.55
CA LEU A 48 2.66 2.19 -27.22
C LEU A 48 4.00 1.59 -26.83
N ALA A 49 4.00 0.53 -26.03
CA ALA A 49 5.23 -0.17 -25.64
C ALA A 49 5.95 -0.79 -26.86
N ALA A 50 5.21 -1.39 -27.77
CA ALA A 50 5.75 -1.93 -29.04
C ALA A 50 6.29 -0.84 -29.98
N SER A 51 5.84 0.39 -29.84
CA SER A 51 6.28 1.54 -30.63
C SER A 51 7.62 2.13 -30.14
N ILE A 52 8.13 1.70 -28.98
CA ILE A 52 9.42 2.18 -28.45
C ILE A 52 10.55 1.61 -29.32
N PRO A 53 11.41 2.46 -29.93
CA PRO A 53 12.51 1.99 -30.77
C PRO A 53 13.49 1.12 -29.96
N VAL A 54 13.85 -0.03 -30.52
CA VAL A 54 14.78 -0.99 -29.88
C VAL A 54 16.15 -0.34 -29.57
N LYS A 55 16.58 0.64 -30.37
CA LYS A 55 17.80 1.42 -30.11
C LYS A 55 17.77 2.13 -28.75
N PHE A 56 16.61 2.68 -28.35
CA PHE A 56 16.47 3.35 -27.06
C PHE A 56 16.60 2.37 -25.87
N LEU A 57 16.16 1.13 -26.07
CA LEU A 57 16.33 0.06 -25.08
C LEU A 57 17.76 -0.47 -25.03
N GLN A 58 18.49 -0.42 -26.13
CA GLN A 58 19.89 -0.83 -26.20
C GLN A 58 20.82 0.21 -25.56
N ASP A 59 20.58 1.50 -25.72
CA ASP A 59 21.35 2.57 -25.08
C ASP A 59 21.22 2.53 -23.54
N ILE A 60 20.00 2.30 -23.02
CA ILE A 60 19.78 2.12 -21.57
C ILE A 60 20.47 0.84 -21.05
N ARG A 61 20.54 -0.20 -21.88
CA ARG A 61 21.15 -1.48 -21.53
C ARG A 61 22.68 -1.46 -21.58
N SER A 62 23.26 -0.59 -22.37
CA SER A 62 24.73 -0.41 -22.46
C SER A 62 25.32 0.40 -21.31
N GLU A 63 24.52 1.24 -20.63
CA GLU A 63 24.94 1.91 -19.40
C GLU A 63 24.83 1.01 -18.14
N GLU A 64 23.98 -0.01 -18.15
CA GLU A 64 23.86 -1.02 -17.09
C GLU A 64 24.54 -2.34 -17.53
N SER A 65 25.86 -2.44 -17.40
CA SER A 65 26.67 -3.69 -17.42
C SER A 65 26.22 -4.75 -18.45
N ALA A 66 26.88 -4.77 -19.61
CA ALA A 66 26.65 -5.69 -20.74
C ALA A 66 26.94 -7.19 -20.47
N ASP A 67 27.27 -7.60 -19.22
CA ASP A 67 27.91 -8.92 -19.03
C ASP A 67 27.22 -9.90 -18.04
N LYS A 68 26.07 -9.56 -17.47
CA LYS A 68 25.33 -10.55 -16.64
C LYS A 68 23.83 -10.55 -16.96
N LYS A 69 23.33 -11.69 -17.45
CA LYS A 69 21.87 -11.94 -17.44
C LYS A 69 21.36 -11.70 -16.01
N PRO A 70 20.34 -10.87 -15.84
CA PRO A 70 19.79 -10.62 -14.52
C PRO A 70 19.29 -11.95 -13.92
N ASP A 71 20.03 -12.51 -12.97
CA ASP A 71 19.59 -13.66 -12.20
C ASP A 71 18.65 -13.14 -11.11
N PHE A 72 17.36 -13.29 -11.34
CA PHE A 72 16.31 -12.86 -10.41
C PHE A 72 16.56 -13.42 -9.00
N ILE A 73 17.04 -14.66 -8.89
CA ILE A 73 17.32 -15.30 -7.60
C ILE A 73 18.52 -14.62 -6.91
N ALA A 74 19.57 -14.31 -7.68
CA ALA A 74 20.74 -13.60 -7.16
C ALA A 74 20.38 -12.18 -6.70
N GLU A 75 19.56 -11.47 -7.47
CA GLU A 75 19.04 -10.15 -7.13
C GLU A 75 18.19 -10.17 -5.86
N MET A 76 17.30 -11.14 -5.74
CA MET A 76 16.47 -11.32 -4.55
C MET A 76 17.28 -11.69 -3.31
N LYS A 77 18.27 -12.59 -3.46
CA LYS A 77 19.22 -12.93 -2.38
C LYS A 77 20.00 -11.71 -1.91
N PHE A 78 20.48 -10.90 -2.85
CA PHE A 78 21.16 -9.63 -2.53
C PHE A 78 20.25 -8.71 -1.72
N GLY A 79 19.02 -8.48 -2.19
CA GLY A 79 18.06 -7.63 -1.48
C GLY A 79 17.72 -8.15 -0.08
N ILE A 80 17.51 -9.47 0.08
CA ILE A 80 17.27 -10.10 1.40
C ILE A 80 18.49 -9.91 2.32
N ASN A 81 19.71 -10.16 1.81
CA ASN A 81 20.94 -9.99 2.59
C ASN A 81 21.16 -8.54 3.01
N TYR A 82 20.88 -7.58 2.13
CA TYR A 82 20.91 -6.16 2.46
C TYR A 82 19.91 -5.81 3.57
N LEU A 83 18.67 -6.27 3.47
CA LEU A 83 17.65 -6.08 4.50
C LEU A 83 18.07 -6.69 5.83
N TYR A 84 18.67 -7.88 5.83
CA TYR A 84 19.11 -8.58 7.03
C TYR A 84 20.25 -7.84 7.75
N ASN A 85 21.18 -7.26 6.99
CA ASN A 85 22.28 -6.48 7.54
C ASN A 85 21.86 -5.07 8.01
N ASN A 86 20.73 -4.54 7.49
CA ASN A 86 20.19 -3.25 7.92
C ASN A 86 19.00 -3.46 8.86
N LYS A 87 19.29 -3.59 10.15
CA LYS A 87 18.27 -3.89 11.19
C LYS A 87 17.08 -2.93 11.22
N PRO A 88 17.25 -1.59 11.10
CA PRO A 88 16.12 -0.66 11.04
C PRO A 88 15.21 -0.93 9.84
N LEU A 89 15.81 -1.13 8.67
CA LEU A 89 15.08 -1.39 7.45
C LEU A 89 14.36 -2.75 7.50
N LEU A 90 15.02 -3.79 8.02
CA LEU A 90 14.41 -5.10 8.24
C LEU A 90 13.17 -5.02 9.14
N ARG A 91 13.29 -4.32 10.29
CA ARG A 91 12.17 -4.14 11.23
C ARG A 91 11.00 -3.42 10.55
N LEU A 92 11.27 -2.40 9.74
CA LEU A 92 10.25 -1.66 9.00
C LEU A 92 9.54 -2.56 7.98
N VAL A 93 10.29 -3.39 7.24
CA VAL A 93 9.75 -4.35 6.26
C VAL A 93 8.92 -5.43 6.96
N VAL A 94 9.42 -6.01 8.05
CA VAL A 94 8.70 -7.04 8.82
C VAL A 94 7.39 -6.48 9.40
N THR A 95 7.44 -5.29 10.00
CA THR A 95 6.24 -4.61 10.52
C THR A 95 5.21 -4.39 9.42
N THR A 96 5.63 -3.83 8.27
CA THR A 96 4.74 -3.56 7.13
C THR A 96 4.18 -4.85 6.54
N ALA A 97 4.99 -5.90 6.40
CA ALA A 97 4.57 -7.18 5.87
C ALA A 97 3.54 -7.89 6.77
N SER A 98 3.79 -7.89 8.09
CA SER A 98 2.89 -8.48 9.08
C SER A 98 1.55 -7.74 9.15
N ILE A 99 1.56 -6.41 9.17
CA ILE A 99 0.32 -5.61 9.12
C ILE A 99 -0.38 -5.78 7.78
N GLY A 100 0.36 -5.84 6.67
CA GLY A 100 -0.21 -6.10 5.34
C GLY A 100 -0.92 -7.46 5.24
N LEU A 101 -0.34 -8.50 5.82
CA LEU A 101 -0.98 -9.82 5.94
C LEU A 101 -2.28 -9.73 6.75
N CYS A 102 -2.24 -9.08 7.92
CA CYS A 102 -3.43 -8.91 8.77
C CYS A 102 -4.51 -8.07 8.09
N TYR A 103 -4.13 -7.00 7.37
CA TYR A 103 -5.03 -6.18 6.59
C TYR A 103 -5.69 -6.98 5.48
N SER A 104 -4.92 -7.77 4.73
CA SER A 104 -5.43 -8.64 3.68
C SER A 104 -6.38 -9.71 4.24
N MET A 105 -6.07 -10.27 5.42
CA MET A 105 -6.96 -11.19 6.13
C MET A 105 -8.29 -10.51 6.51
N ALA A 106 -8.22 -9.33 7.11
CA ALA A 106 -9.39 -8.58 7.56
C ALA A 106 -10.31 -8.18 6.39
N THR A 107 -9.73 -7.75 5.27
CA THR A 107 -10.50 -7.23 4.13
C THR A 107 -10.92 -8.29 3.10
N SER A 108 -10.49 -9.54 3.26
CA SER A 108 -10.73 -10.62 2.28
C SER A 108 -12.22 -10.84 1.96
N THR A 109 -13.11 -10.67 2.93
CA THR A 109 -14.55 -10.88 2.80
C THR A 109 -15.35 -9.61 3.07
N ILE A 110 -14.71 -8.45 2.97
CA ILE A 110 -15.28 -7.15 3.32
C ILE A 110 -16.56 -6.82 2.54
N ILE A 111 -16.61 -7.19 1.26
CA ILE A 111 -17.77 -6.98 0.41
C ILE A 111 -18.98 -7.75 0.95
N LEU A 112 -18.76 -9.02 1.31
CA LEU A 112 -19.81 -9.86 1.88
C LEU A 112 -20.30 -9.31 3.23
N PHE A 113 -19.38 -8.82 4.06
CA PHE A 113 -19.72 -8.18 5.33
C PHE A 113 -20.60 -6.94 5.13
N ILE A 114 -20.21 -6.05 4.21
CA ILE A 114 -20.96 -4.81 3.91
C ILE A 114 -22.35 -5.12 3.35
N LEU A 115 -22.46 -6.06 2.43
CA LEU A 115 -23.74 -6.37 1.77
C LEU A 115 -24.66 -7.21 2.65
N ASN A 116 -24.14 -8.23 3.32
CA ASN A 116 -24.97 -9.22 4.02
C ASN A 116 -25.20 -8.90 5.50
N GLU A 117 -24.15 -8.37 6.20
CA GLU A 117 -24.30 -8.06 7.63
C GLU A 117 -24.73 -6.62 7.88
N LEU A 118 -24.18 -5.67 7.11
CA LEU A 118 -24.56 -4.25 7.23
C LEU A 118 -25.74 -3.88 6.33
N ASN A 119 -26.27 -4.83 5.53
CA ASN A 119 -27.43 -4.69 4.67
C ASN A 119 -27.35 -3.51 3.69
N LEU A 120 -26.16 -3.21 3.16
CA LEU A 120 -26.01 -2.18 2.15
C LEU A 120 -26.60 -2.65 0.82
N LYS A 121 -27.49 -1.84 0.23
CA LYS A 121 -27.99 -2.14 -1.12
C LYS A 121 -26.85 -2.14 -2.13
N PRO A 122 -26.73 -3.15 -3.01
CA PRO A 122 -25.63 -3.23 -3.98
C PRO A 122 -25.48 -1.97 -4.86
N SER A 123 -26.59 -1.29 -5.18
CA SER A 123 -26.58 -0.03 -5.93
C SER A 123 -25.87 1.13 -5.21
N LEU A 124 -25.76 1.09 -3.90
CA LEU A 124 -25.10 2.12 -3.08
C LEU A 124 -23.63 1.78 -2.78
N PHE A 125 -23.16 0.58 -3.17
CA PHE A 125 -21.80 0.14 -2.88
C PHE A 125 -20.74 1.07 -3.48
N GLY A 126 -20.92 1.50 -4.74
CA GLY A 126 -20.02 2.46 -5.39
C GLY A 126 -19.94 3.81 -4.67
N LEU A 127 -21.11 4.30 -4.18
CA LEU A 127 -21.16 5.54 -3.39
C LEU A 127 -20.39 5.38 -2.07
N ALA A 128 -20.56 4.27 -1.37
CA ALA A 128 -19.83 3.98 -0.14
C ALA A 128 -18.32 3.98 -0.37
N LEU A 129 -17.85 3.31 -1.43
CA LEU A 129 -16.43 3.31 -1.80
C LEU A 129 -15.91 4.71 -2.15
N THR A 130 -16.71 5.54 -2.80
CA THR A 130 -16.34 6.93 -3.12
C THR A 130 -16.16 7.76 -1.84
N ILE A 131 -17.05 7.62 -0.87
CA ILE A 131 -16.95 8.30 0.43
C ILE A 131 -15.68 7.82 1.16
N ILE A 132 -15.45 6.51 1.24
CA ILE A 132 -14.26 5.93 1.86
C ILE A 132 -12.99 6.42 1.16
N GLY A 133 -12.99 6.45 -0.18
CA GLY A 133 -11.88 6.94 -0.98
C GLY A 133 -11.55 8.42 -0.76
N SER A 134 -12.54 9.25 -0.43
CA SER A 134 -12.32 10.67 -0.10
C SER A 134 -11.37 10.85 1.10
N GLY A 135 -11.40 9.93 2.06
CA GLY A 135 -10.45 9.89 3.16
C GLY A 135 -9.00 9.72 2.68
N ALA A 136 -8.75 8.82 1.74
CA ALA A 136 -7.41 8.63 1.17
C ALA A 136 -6.91 9.88 0.44
N ILE A 137 -7.78 10.59 -0.25
CA ILE A 137 -7.49 11.86 -0.91
C ILE A 137 -7.03 12.91 0.10
N LEU A 138 -7.84 13.13 1.13
CA LEU A 138 -7.53 14.10 2.19
C LEU A 138 -6.22 13.73 2.91
N GLY A 139 -6.01 12.43 3.18
CA GLY A 139 -4.77 11.93 3.75
C GLY A 139 -3.55 12.26 2.87
N GLY A 140 -3.66 12.02 1.58
CA GLY A 140 -2.61 12.35 0.62
C GLY A 140 -2.26 13.84 0.57
N LEU A 141 -3.25 14.71 0.57
CA LEU A 141 -3.07 16.17 0.56
C LEU A 141 -2.47 16.70 1.86
N LEU A 142 -2.81 16.09 2.99
CA LEU A 142 -2.38 16.57 4.31
C LEU A 142 -1.07 15.92 4.79
N ALA A 143 -0.63 14.81 4.20
CA ALA A 143 0.57 14.08 4.62
C ALA A 143 1.82 14.97 4.72
N PRO A 144 2.18 15.84 3.74
CA PRO A 144 3.34 16.72 3.84
C PRO A 144 3.22 17.72 4.99
N LYS A 145 2.03 18.33 5.15
CA LYS A 145 1.78 19.34 6.21
C LYS A 145 1.86 18.71 7.61
N LEU A 146 1.27 17.53 7.78
CA LEU A 146 1.32 16.82 9.07
C LEU A 146 2.74 16.38 9.40
N SER A 147 3.47 15.84 8.41
CA SER A 147 4.86 15.42 8.57
C SER A 147 5.79 16.60 8.93
N SER A 148 5.61 17.76 8.31
CA SER A 148 6.41 18.95 8.62
C SER A 148 6.11 19.53 9.99
N LYS A 149 4.84 19.46 10.45
CA LYS A 149 4.41 20.03 11.73
C LYS A 149 4.74 19.13 12.94
N PHE A 150 4.53 17.83 12.81
CA PHE A 150 4.61 16.88 13.94
C PHE A 150 5.81 15.91 13.84
N GLY A 151 6.60 16.00 12.76
CA GLY A 151 7.70 15.09 12.49
C GLY A 151 7.24 13.79 11.80
N ARG A 152 8.05 13.31 10.84
CA ARG A 152 7.73 12.13 10.02
C ARG A 152 7.47 10.90 10.87
N SER A 153 8.37 10.59 11.81
CA SER A 153 8.29 9.38 12.65
C SER A 153 7.04 9.36 13.52
N SER A 154 6.67 10.49 14.12
CA SER A 154 5.48 10.60 14.96
C SER A 154 4.19 10.40 14.17
N VAL A 155 4.11 11.03 13.00
CA VAL A 155 2.94 10.89 12.12
C VAL A 155 2.83 9.45 11.59
N MET A 156 3.94 8.82 11.20
CA MET A 156 3.96 7.42 10.78
C MET A 156 3.49 6.48 11.89
N ALA A 157 4.02 6.65 13.09
CA ALA A 157 3.65 5.84 14.26
C ALA A 157 2.15 5.98 14.58
N PHE A 158 1.63 7.20 14.60
CA PHE A 158 0.21 7.47 14.79
C PHE A 158 -0.65 6.83 13.70
N CYS A 159 -0.30 7.03 12.44
CA CYS A 159 -1.09 6.56 11.30
C CYS A 159 -1.17 5.04 11.23
N ILE A 160 -0.07 4.32 11.45
CA ILE A 160 -0.08 2.85 11.40
C ILE A 160 -0.87 2.25 12.58
N PHE A 161 -0.74 2.83 13.77
CA PHE A 161 -1.53 2.42 14.92
C PHE A 161 -3.02 2.70 14.70
N MET A 162 -3.34 3.94 14.29
CA MET A 162 -4.72 4.35 14.12
C MET A 162 -5.41 3.58 12.99
N SER A 163 -4.75 3.35 11.84
CA SER A 163 -5.32 2.55 10.75
C SER A 163 -5.60 1.11 11.17
N SER A 164 -4.69 0.49 11.95
CA SER A 164 -4.86 -0.86 12.47
C SER A 164 -6.00 -0.94 13.50
N PHE A 165 -6.08 0.05 14.37
CA PHE A 165 -7.14 0.13 15.39
C PHE A 165 -8.52 0.39 14.77
N LEU A 166 -8.59 1.27 13.76
CA LEU A 166 -9.83 1.51 13.02
C LEU A 166 -10.30 0.26 12.29
N LEU A 167 -9.38 -0.52 11.70
CA LEU A 167 -9.70 -1.80 11.08
C LEU A 167 -10.35 -2.78 12.07
N LEU A 168 -9.89 -2.80 13.32
CA LEU A 168 -10.53 -3.57 14.40
C LEU A 168 -11.94 -3.04 14.68
N LEU A 169 -12.09 -1.72 14.83
CA LEU A 169 -13.37 -1.08 15.11
C LEU A 169 -14.40 -1.27 13.98
N GLU A 170 -13.95 -1.36 12.73
CA GLU A 170 -14.81 -1.70 11.58
C GLU A 170 -15.55 -3.03 11.79
N GLY A 171 -14.89 -4.03 12.42
CA GLY A 171 -15.49 -5.31 12.77
C GLY A 171 -16.61 -5.21 13.81
N PHE A 172 -16.61 -4.18 14.66
CA PHE A 172 -17.66 -3.90 15.64
C PHE A 172 -18.75 -2.99 15.12
N SER A 173 -18.70 -2.54 13.87
CA SER A 173 -19.67 -1.60 13.31
C SER A 173 -21.10 -2.13 13.42
N PRO A 174 -22.02 -1.37 14.07
CA PRO A 174 -23.41 -1.78 14.23
C PRO A 174 -24.24 -1.55 12.96
N ASN A 175 -23.81 -0.65 12.08
CA ASN A 175 -24.48 -0.28 10.85
C ASN A 175 -23.49 0.27 9.81
N ILE A 176 -23.98 0.43 8.58
CA ILE A 176 -23.19 0.87 7.45
C ILE A 176 -22.62 2.29 7.61
N TYR A 177 -23.33 3.20 8.30
CA TYR A 177 -22.89 4.59 8.46
C TYR A 177 -21.66 4.68 9.36
N VAL A 178 -21.66 3.94 10.47
CA VAL A 178 -20.50 3.84 11.37
C VAL A 178 -19.33 3.19 10.65
N TYR A 179 -19.58 2.10 9.90
CA TYR A 179 -18.54 1.45 9.09
C TYR A 179 -17.91 2.43 8.10
N ILE A 180 -18.71 3.17 7.30
CA ILE A 180 -18.19 4.14 6.31
C ILE A 180 -17.37 5.23 7.00
N ALA A 181 -17.81 5.74 8.16
CA ALA A 181 -17.05 6.75 8.89
C ALA A 181 -15.68 6.21 9.36
N LEU A 182 -15.65 5.02 9.96
CA LEU A 182 -14.40 4.36 10.39
C LEU A 182 -13.48 4.06 9.21
N ALA A 183 -14.00 3.48 8.14
CA ALA A 183 -13.26 3.14 6.94
C ALA A 183 -12.72 4.38 6.20
N THR A 184 -13.47 5.50 6.20
CA THR A 184 -13.01 6.77 5.64
C THR A 184 -11.82 7.32 6.42
N PHE A 185 -11.89 7.28 7.76
CA PHE A 185 -10.77 7.71 8.60
C PHE A 185 -9.59 6.72 8.53
N GLY A 186 -9.86 5.41 8.41
CA GLY A 186 -8.87 4.38 8.13
C GLY A 186 -8.12 4.65 6.81
N SER A 187 -8.86 4.94 5.74
CA SER A 187 -8.29 5.30 4.43
C SER A 187 -7.45 6.57 4.48
N PHE A 188 -7.87 7.56 5.26
CA PHE A 188 -7.09 8.77 5.52
C PHE A 188 -5.73 8.45 6.16
N THR A 189 -5.71 7.68 7.23
CA THR A 189 -4.48 7.35 7.96
C THR A 189 -3.56 6.42 7.15
N ILE A 190 -4.11 5.43 6.45
CA ILE A 190 -3.30 4.52 5.62
C ILE A 190 -2.67 5.23 4.42
N SER A 191 -3.36 6.23 3.85
CA SER A 191 -2.82 7.05 2.76
C SER A 191 -1.62 7.87 3.22
N ILE A 192 -1.71 8.52 4.38
CA ILE A 192 -0.58 9.23 4.99
C ILE A 192 0.59 8.27 5.24
N TRP A 193 0.32 7.10 5.84
CA TRP A 193 1.33 6.06 6.06
C TRP A 193 2.05 5.68 4.77
N ASN A 194 1.31 5.38 3.69
CA ASN A 194 1.88 4.94 2.42
C ASN A 194 2.81 5.98 1.79
N ILE A 195 2.45 7.27 1.89
CA ILE A 195 3.29 8.37 1.39
C ILE A 195 4.56 8.50 2.21
N LEU A 196 4.43 8.53 3.53
CA LEU A 196 5.57 8.76 4.42
C LEU A 196 6.53 7.58 4.47
N ILE A 197 6.02 6.34 4.42
CA ILE A 197 6.88 5.16 4.38
C ILE A 197 7.67 5.08 3.08
N MET A 198 7.06 5.44 1.95
CA MET A 198 7.76 5.50 0.66
C MET A 198 8.87 6.55 0.68
N ALA A 199 8.59 7.73 1.21
CA ALA A 199 9.59 8.78 1.39
C ALA A 199 10.72 8.33 2.33
N THR A 200 10.41 7.53 3.36
CA THR A 200 11.41 6.95 4.28
C THR A 200 12.30 5.93 3.55
N TYR A 201 11.72 5.03 2.76
CA TYR A 201 12.54 4.10 1.96
C TYR A 201 13.45 4.83 0.97
N GLN A 202 12.96 5.91 0.34
CA GLN A 202 13.75 6.72 -0.59
C GLN A 202 14.89 7.50 0.10
N SER A 203 14.74 7.84 1.38
CA SER A 203 15.80 8.53 2.13
C SER A 203 16.86 7.59 2.72
N VAL A 204 16.52 6.32 2.97
CA VAL A 204 17.42 5.34 3.64
C VAL A 204 18.12 4.43 2.61
N ILE A 205 17.51 4.16 1.46
CA ILE A 205 18.08 3.25 0.47
C ILE A 205 18.86 4.07 -0.58
N PRO A 206 20.16 3.79 -0.80
CA PRO A 206 20.95 4.45 -1.85
C PRO A 206 20.28 4.32 -3.22
N GLY A 207 20.28 5.40 -4.02
CA GLY A 207 19.53 5.48 -5.27
C GLY A 207 19.84 4.36 -6.25
N HIS A 208 21.13 3.96 -6.38
CA HIS A 208 21.56 2.87 -7.27
C HIS A 208 21.10 1.47 -6.81
N LEU A 209 20.72 1.29 -5.55
CA LEU A 209 20.20 0.03 -5.00
C LEU A 209 18.69 0.04 -4.84
N PHE A 210 18.05 1.22 -5.00
CA PHE A 210 16.63 1.39 -4.66
C PHE A 210 15.72 0.39 -5.39
N GLY A 211 15.89 0.21 -6.69
CA GLY A 211 15.06 -0.71 -7.48
C GLY A 211 15.14 -2.16 -6.98
N ARG A 212 16.36 -2.63 -6.68
CA ARG A 212 16.62 -4.01 -6.21
C ARG A 212 16.03 -4.26 -4.83
N ILE A 213 16.30 -3.36 -3.87
CA ILE A 213 15.84 -3.50 -2.48
C ILE A 213 14.34 -3.27 -2.39
N HIS A 214 13.81 -2.25 -3.09
CA HIS A 214 12.38 -1.97 -3.13
C HIS A 214 11.59 -3.11 -3.78
N GLY A 215 12.10 -3.71 -4.86
CA GLY A 215 11.54 -4.90 -5.51
C GLY A 215 11.47 -6.08 -4.53
N THR A 216 12.56 -6.41 -3.86
CA THR A 216 12.63 -7.49 -2.85
C THR A 216 11.63 -7.24 -1.71
N ARG A 217 11.61 -6.03 -1.15
CA ARG A 217 10.65 -5.64 -0.13
C ARG A 217 9.21 -5.82 -0.61
N ARG A 218 8.90 -5.33 -1.81
CA ARG A 218 7.55 -5.42 -2.40
C ARG A 218 7.12 -6.87 -2.57
N THR A 219 8.03 -7.73 -3.04
CA THR A 219 7.80 -9.17 -3.17
C THR A 219 7.48 -9.82 -1.82
N ILE A 220 8.21 -9.48 -0.75
CA ILE A 220 7.94 -9.99 0.59
C ILE A 220 6.56 -9.53 1.08
N VAL A 221 6.30 -8.22 1.06
CA VAL A 221 5.07 -7.64 1.60
C VAL A 221 3.84 -8.12 0.84
N TRP A 222 3.87 -8.06 -0.49
CA TRP A 222 2.71 -8.44 -1.32
C TRP A 222 2.58 -9.95 -1.46
N GLY A 223 3.69 -10.69 -1.42
CA GLY A 223 3.69 -12.16 -1.44
C GLY A 223 3.03 -12.80 -0.21
N LEU A 224 3.01 -12.09 0.93
CA LEU A 224 2.31 -12.55 2.14
C LEU A 224 0.79 -12.27 2.12
N MET A 225 0.33 -11.29 1.35
CA MET A 225 -1.09 -10.91 1.30
C MET A 225 -2.04 -12.05 0.86
N PRO A 226 -1.75 -12.88 -0.15
CA PRO A 226 -2.59 -14.01 -0.51
C PRO A 226 -2.83 -15.00 0.66
N PHE A 227 -1.80 -15.23 1.48
CA PHE A 227 -1.95 -16.08 2.67
C PHE A 227 -2.88 -15.45 3.70
N GLY A 228 -2.78 -14.13 3.88
CA GLY A 228 -3.73 -13.37 4.70
C GLY A 228 -5.16 -13.53 4.19
N SER A 229 -5.39 -13.33 2.90
CA SER A 229 -6.72 -13.47 2.29
C SER A 229 -7.31 -14.87 2.42
N LEU A 230 -6.48 -15.92 2.27
CA LEU A 230 -6.90 -17.30 2.48
C LEU A 230 -7.33 -17.55 3.93
N LEU A 231 -6.53 -17.08 4.90
CA LEU A 231 -6.87 -17.18 6.32
C LEU A 231 -8.17 -16.43 6.63
N GLY A 232 -8.35 -15.24 6.07
CA GLY A 232 -9.58 -14.47 6.26
C GLY A 232 -10.81 -15.15 5.67
N GLY A 233 -10.70 -15.73 4.47
CA GLY A 233 -11.75 -16.53 3.86
C GLY A 233 -12.13 -17.77 4.70
N PHE A 234 -11.14 -18.39 5.34
CA PHE A 234 -11.38 -19.51 6.27
C PHE A 234 -12.09 -19.04 7.54
N LEU A 235 -11.63 -17.95 8.16
CA LEU A 235 -12.25 -17.40 9.36
C LEU A 235 -13.69 -16.92 9.10
N ALA A 236 -13.99 -16.42 7.93
CA ALA A 236 -15.33 -15.98 7.53
C ALA A 236 -16.39 -17.08 7.54
N LYS A 237 -15.99 -18.37 7.50
CA LYS A 237 -16.92 -19.49 7.69
C LYS A 237 -17.56 -19.51 9.08
N GLY A 238 -16.86 -18.97 10.08
CA GLY A 238 -17.39 -18.80 11.44
C GLY A 238 -18.19 -17.52 11.66
N GLY A 239 -18.12 -16.56 10.71
CA GLY A 239 -18.81 -15.28 10.74
C GLY A 239 -18.02 -14.22 9.98
N LEU A 240 -18.74 -13.37 9.22
CA LEU A 240 -18.14 -12.35 8.37
C LEU A 240 -17.37 -11.24 9.14
N ARG A 241 -17.65 -11.10 10.43
CA ARG A 241 -16.94 -10.16 11.33
C ARG A 241 -15.59 -10.69 11.80
N LEU A 242 -15.41 -12.01 11.87
CA LEU A 242 -14.20 -12.62 12.44
C LEU A 242 -12.89 -12.22 11.74
N PRO A 243 -12.82 -12.15 10.40
CA PRO A 243 -11.61 -11.68 9.73
C PRO A 243 -11.20 -10.26 10.14
N LEU A 244 -12.17 -9.34 10.25
CA LEU A 244 -11.93 -7.96 10.70
C LEU A 244 -11.48 -7.91 12.16
N LEU A 245 -12.15 -8.62 13.05
CA LEU A 245 -11.86 -8.63 14.48
C LEU A 245 -10.48 -9.24 14.76
N ILE A 246 -10.19 -10.39 14.19
CA ILE A 246 -8.90 -11.09 14.41
C ILE A 246 -7.77 -10.35 13.70
N GLY A 247 -7.95 -10.01 12.41
CA GLY A 247 -6.96 -9.27 11.63
C GLY A 247 -6.67 -7.90 12.20
N GLY A 248 -7.71 -7.15 12.57
CA GLY A 248 -7.59 -5.85 13.20
C GLY A 248 -6.93 -5.90 14.57
N THR A 249 -7.25 -6.90 15.41
CA THR A 249 -6.61 -7.09 16.71
C THR A 249 -5.12 -7.37 16.57
N ILE A 250 -4.74 -8.34 15.73
CA ILE A 250 -3.33 -8.70 15.52
C ILE A 250 -2.58 -7.51 14.93
N ALA A 251 -3.14 -6.82 13.93
CA ALA A 251 -2.54 -5.63 13.35
C ALA A 251 -2.31 -4.52 14.38
N THR A 252 -3.31 -4.28 15.25
CA THR A 252 -3.21 -3.27 16.33
C THR A 252 -2.11 -3.62 17.32
N VAL A 253 -2.02 -4.88 17.73
CA VAL A 253 -0.94 -5.34 18.64
C VAL A 253 0.43 -5.17 18.00
N ILE A 254 0.60 -5.57 16.73
CA ILE A 254 1.85 -5.39 15.99
C ILE A 254 2.20 -3.90 15.88
N ALA A 255 1.21 -3.04 15.57
CA ALA A 255 1.42 -1.61 15.49
C ALA A 255 1.88 -1.04 16.83
N LEU A 256 1.24 -1.41 17.96
CA LEU A 256 1.63 -1.01 19.30
C LEU A 256 3.08 -1.41 19.65
N LEU A 257 3.45 -2.66 19.36
CA LEU A 257 4.81 -3.15 19.61
C LEU A 257 5.85 -2.42 18.76
N SER A 258 5.45 -1.94 17.57
CA SER A 258 6.32 -1.20 16.65
C SER A 258 6.45 0.29 16.96
N LEU A 259 5.60 0.87 17.84
CA LEU A 259 5.59 2.31 18.13
C LEU A 259 6.94 2.83 18.62
N ARG A 260 7.57 2.14 19.58
CA ARG A 260 8.87 2.55 20.11
C ARG A 260 9.94 2.61 19.03
N PHE A 261 9.95 1.61 18.15
CA PHE A 261 10.88 1.57 17.03
C PHE A 261 10.60 2.70 16.01
N LEU A 262 9.35 2.96 15.68
CA LEU A 262 8.97 4.00 14.70
C LEU A 262 9.28 5.40 15.23
N LEU A 263 9.12 5.64 16.55
CA LEU A 263 9.35 6.95 17.16
C LEU A 263 10.84 7.28 17.33
N HIS A 264 11.68 6.30 17.66
CA HIS A 264 13.09 6.51 18.01
C HIS A 264 14.08 5.91 17.02
N GLY A 265 13.79 4.75 16.46
CA GLY A 265 14.74 4.00 15.62
C GLY A 265 14.88 4.52 14.20
N LEU A 266 13.92 5.30 13.68
CA LEU A 266 14.02 5.90 12.36
C LEU A 266 14.81 7.22 12.39
N ASN A 267 14.81 7.95 13.51
CA ASN A 267 15.56 9.20 13.63
C ASN A 267 17.07 8.95 13.74
N THR A 268 17.49 7.85 14.35
CA THR A 268 18.92 7.47 14.42
C THR A 268 19.48 7.03 13.06
N ALA A 269 18.71 6.30 12.26
CA ALA A 269 19.14 5.86 10.93
C ALA A 269 19.34 7.04 9.94
N THR A 270 18.53 8.10 10.05
CA THR A 270 18.67 9.29 9.20
C THR A 270 19.78 10.24 9.64
N THR A 271 20.20 10.20 10.91
CA THR A 271 21.30 11.04 11.43
C THR A 271 22.67 10.39 11.26
N GLU A 272 22.79 9.07 11.32
CA GLU A 272 24.06 8.36 11.11
C GLU A 272 24.55 8.47 9.65
N GLU A 273 23.62 8.36 8.67
CA GLU A 273 23.97 8.50 7.25
C GLU A 273 24.28 9.97 6.85
N ALA A 274 23.66 10.95 7.51
CA ALA A 274 24.00 12.35 7.29
C ALA A 274 25.37 12.74 7.86
N GLY A 275 25.88 12.01 8.85
CA GLY A 275 27.20 12.19 9.45
C GLY A 275 28.33 11.51 8.68
N GLU A 276 28.04 10.46 7.89
CA GLU A 276 29.04 9.79 7.05
C GLU A 276 29.22 10.42 5.65
N ALA A 277 28.29 11.30 5.26
CA ALA A 277 28.31 11.98 3.94
C ALA A 277 28.90 13.41 3.99
N GLY A 278 29.34 13.90 5.16
CA GLY A 278 30.05 15.16 5.37
C GLY A 278 31.52 14.96 5.73
#